data_7a6499aa2846ef7b0b0d651b830babb5
#
_entry.id   7a6499aa2846ef7b0b0d651b830babb5
#
_cell.length_a   1.000
_cell.length_b   1.000
_cell.length_c   1.000
_cell.angle_alpha   90.00
_cell.angle_beta   90.00
_cell.angle_gamma   90.00
#
_symmetry.space_group_name_H-M   'P 1'
#
loop_
_entity.id
_entity.type
_entity.pdbx_description
1 polymer ?
#
loop_
_entity_poly.entity_id
_entity_poly.type
_entity_poly.pdbx_seq_one_letter_code
_entity_poly.pdbx_strand_id
1 'polypeptide(L)'
;MDLRTFNRLPLDEKTNYMWDHGNCISQRMVENRYILCIFEINSFYVEAIYSKQNNRVNAILPIMGMDAWEAYVDQVIRKVTEVN
;
A
#
# COMPACT_ATOMS: atom_id res chain seq x y z
N MET A 1 7.65 -11.45 11.99
CA MET A 1 6.20 -11.17 11.95
C MET A 1 5.65 -11.64 10.63
N ASP A 2 4.53 -12.34 10.63
CA ASP A 2 3.88 -12.77 9.40
C ASP A 2 2.77 -11.78 9.00
N LEU A 3 2.20 -12.00 7.81
CA LEU A 3 1.17 -11.10 7.28
C LEU A 3 -0.07 -11.06 8.17
N ARG A 4 -0.48 -12.20 8.73
CA ARG A 4 -1.66 -12.26 9.58
C ARG A 4 -1.49 -11.36 10.81
N THR A 5 -0.34 -11.46 11.47
CA THR A 5 -0.04 -10.65 12.64
C THR A 5 0.04 -9.17 12.25
N PHE A 6 0.70 -8.89 11.14
CA PHE A 6 0.82 -7.52 10.63
C PHE A 6 -0.56 -6.90 10.38
N ASN A 7 -1.46 -7.66 9.74
CA ASN A 7 -2.79 -7.15 9.41
C ASN A 7 -3.64 -6.80 10.63
N ARG A 8 -3.32 -7.36 11.79
CA ARG A 8 -4.05 -7.07 13.03
C ARG A 8 -3.61 -5.79 13.70
N LEU A 9 -2.50 -5.23 13.28
CA LEU A 9 -2.00 -4.00 13.88
C LEU A 9 -2.85 -2.80 13.46
N PRO A 10 -3.00 -1.81 14.34
CA PRO A 10 -3.57 -0.53 13.93
C PRO A 10 -2.72 0.13 12.83
N LEU A 11 -3.31 1.04 12.09
CA LEU A 11 -2.65 1.65 10.94
C LEU A 11 -1.34 2.33 11.30
N ASP A 12 -1.29 3.04 12.42
CA ASP A 12 -0.07 3.72 12.83
C ASP A 12 1.05 2.74 13.15
N GLU A 13 0.73 1.61 13.78
CA GLU A 13 1.73 0.58 14.06
C GLU A 13 2.18 -0.15 12.80
N LYS A 14 1.24 -0.41 11.87
CA LYS A 14 1.58 -0.96 10.56
C LYS A 14 2.57 -0.05 9.84
N THR A 15 2.28 1.24 9.84
CA THR A 15 3.11 2.22 9.17
C THR A 15 4.51 2.23 9.74
N ASN A 16 4.62 2.25 11.06
CA ASN A 16 5.93 2.26 11.72
C ASN A 16 6.71 0.99 11.43
N TYR A 17 6.06 -0.16 11.51
CA TYR A 17 6.72 -1.44 11.24
C TYR A 17 7.20 -1.51 9.80
N MET A 18 6.36 -1.05 8.86
CA MET A 18 6.70 -1.04 7.44
C MET A 18 7.92 -0.16 7.17
N TRP A 19 7.99 1.02 7.77
CA TRP A 19 9.14 1.91 7.61
C TRP A 19 10.41 1.33 8.20
N ASP A 20 10.29 0.64 9.34
CA ASP A 20 11.45 0.11 10.05
C ASP A 20 12.00 -1.17 9.40
N HIS A 21 11.13 -2.01 8.84
CA HIS A 21 11.50 -3.35 8.40
C HIS A 21 11.25 -3.63 6.94
N GLY A 22 10.57 -2.73 6.23
CA GLY A 22 10.21 -2.94 4.84
C GLY A 22 11.15 -2.26 3.86
N ASN A 23 11.15 -2.77 2.64
CA ASN A 23 11.86 -2.15 1.53
C ASN A 23 10.86 -1.76 0.46
N CYS A 24 10.89 -0.50 0.04
CA CYS A 24 10.02 -0.05 -1.05
C CYS A 24 10.57 -0.58 -2.36
N ILE A 25 9.81 -1.44 -3.03
CA ILE A 25 10.26 -2.06 -4.28
C ILE A 25 9.59 -1.44 -5.51
N SER A 26 8.50 -0.68 -5.31
CA SER A 26 7.81 -0.04 -6.42
C SER A 26 7.06 1.16 -5.88
N GLN A 27 7.05 2.23 -6.65
CA GLN A 27 6.38 3.46 -6.27
C GLN A 27 5.81 4.11 -7.51
N ARG A 28 4.55 4.54 -7.43
CA ARG A 28 3.95 5.26 -8.55
C ARG A 28 2.95 6.29 -8.03
N MET A 29 2.76 7.33 -8.82
CA MET A 29 1.85 8.41 -8.48
C MET A 29 0.55 8.22 -9.23
N VAL A 30 -0.57 8.43 -8.55
CA VAL A 30 -1.91 8.36 -9.13
C VAL A 30 -2.56 9.73 -9.00
N GLU A 31 -2.89 10.31 -10.15
CA GLU A 31 -3.58 11.61 -10.26
C GLU A 31 -2.93 12.73 -9.46
N ASN A 32 -1.64 12.65 -9.25
CA ASN A 32 -0.92 13.68 -8.51
C ASN A 32 -1.43 13.89 -7.07
N ARG A 33 -2.24 12.95 -6.58
CA ARG A 33 -2.83 13.00 -5.24
C ARG A 33 -2.31 11.91 -4.33
N TYR A 34 -2.05 10.73 -4.90
CA TYR A 34 -1.67 9.56 -4.13
C TYR A 34 -0.38 8.97 -4.63
N ILE A 35 0.39 8.45 -3.72
CA ILE A 35 1.57 7.65 -4.04
C ILE A 35 1.29 6.24 -3.56
N LEU A 36 1.35 5.28 -4.48
CA LEU A 36 1.17 3.87 -4.17
C LEU A 36 2.54 3.23 -4.09
N CYS A 37 2.89 2.73 -2.92
CA CYS A 37 4.19 2.12 -2.68
C CYS A 37 4.02 0.66 -2.31
N ILE A 38 4.76 -0.22 -3.00
CA ILE A 38 4.79 -1.62 -2.63
C ILE A 38 6.00 -1.85 -1.76
N PHE A 39 5.78 -2.39 -0.58
CA PHE A 39 6.83 -2.72 0.37
C PHE A 39 6.96 -4.22 0.52
N GLU A 40 8.18 -4.69 0.46
CA GLU A 40 8.52 -6.06 0.85
C GLU A 40 8.87 -6.04 2.33
N ILE A 41 8.14 -6.81 3.13
CA ILE A 41 8.37 -6.91 4.57
C ILE A 41 8.62 -8.38 4.89
N ASN A 42 9.86 -8.74 5.22
CA ASN A 42 10.22 -10.14 5.50
C ASN A 42 9.82 -11.06 4.34
N SER A 43 8.75 -11.83 4.49
CA SER A 43 8.33 -12.80 3.47
C SER A 43 6.99 -12.43 2.82
N PHE A 44 6.49 -11.22 3.05
CA PHE A 44 5.21 -10.81 2.47
C PHE A 44 5.31 -9.40 1.90
N TYR A 45 4.27 -9.03 1.13
CA TYR A 45 4.20 -7.73 0.47
C TYR A 45 2.96 -6.98 0.88
N VAL A 46 3.08 -5.67 1.00
CA VAL A 46 1.95 -4.80 1.27
C VAL A 46 2.00 -3.61 0.33
N GLU A 47 0.84 -2.99 0.12
CA GLU A 47 0.76 -1.74 -0.62
C GLU A 47 0.33 -0.63 0.31
N ALA A 48 1.15 0.41 0.39
CA ALA A 48 0.84 1.59 1.17
C ALA A 48 0.27 2.66 0.26
N ILE A 49 -0.84 3.25 0.65
CA ILE A 49 -1.47 4.35 -0.07
C ILE A 49 -1.21 5.62 0.72
N TYR A 50 -0.33 6.45 0.16
CA TYR A 50 0.05 7.72 0.78
C TYR A 50 -0.72 8.86 0.12
N SER A 51 -1.33 9.70 0.93
CA SER A 51 -2.05 10.88 0.45
C SER A 51 -1.14 12.10 0.54
N LYS A 52 -0.89 12.73 -0.60
CA LYS A 52 -0.09 13.96 -0.63
C LYS A 52 -0.84 15.10 0.06
N GLN A 53 -2.16 15.12 -0.07
CA GLN A 53 -2.98 16.16 0.53
C GLN A 53 -2.91 16.14 2.05
N ASN A 54 -3.02 14.95 2.62
CA ASN A 54 -2.99 14.79 4.08
C ASN A 54 -1.59 14.57 4.62
N ASN A 55 -0.64 14.32 3.76
CA ASN A 55 0.76 14.04 4.10
C ASN A 55 0.88 12.85 5.06
N ARG A 56 0.13 11.79 4.79
CA ARG A 56 0.10 10.61 5.65
C ARG A 56 -0.29 9.37 4.85
N VAL A 57 0.07 8.21 5.40
CA VAL A 57 -0.39 6.92 4.87
C VAL A 57 -1.85 6.74 5.26
N ASN A 58 -2.72 6.61 4.26
CA ASN A 58 -4.15 6.42 4.51
C ASN A 58 -4.54 4.96 4.70
N ALA A 59 -3.80 4.05 4.07
CA ALA A 59 -4.12 2.63 4.15
C ALA A 59 -2.89 1.80 3.83
N ILE A 60 -2.83 0.62 4.40
CA ILE A 60 -1.83 -0.39 4.08
C ILE A 60 -2.58 -1.69 3.84
N LEU A 61 -2.47 -2.23 2.63
CA LEU A 61 -3.26 -3.37 2.20
C LEU A 61 -2.34 -4.55 1.88
N PRO A 62 -2.75 -5.77 2.24
CA PRO A 62 -1.95 -6.93 1.93
C PRO A 62 -2.00 -7.25 0.44
N ILE A 63 -0.89 -7.75 -0.08
CA ILE A 63 -0.83 -8.26 -1.45
C ILE A 63 -0.80 -9.78 -1.34
N MET A 64 -1.89 -10.41 -1.76
CA MET A 64 -2.07 -11.85 -1.56
C MET A 64 -1.58 -12.68 -2.75
N GLY A 65 -1.24 -12.03 -3.85
CA GLY A 65 -0.72 -12.69 -5.05
C GLY A 65 -0.65 -11.69 -6.18
N MET A 66 0.16 -11.98 -7.18
CA MET A 66 0.37 -11.03 -8.29
C MET A 66 -0.91 -10.74 -9.05
N ASP A 67 -1.71 -11.77 -9.31
CA ASP A 67 -2.96 -11.61 -10.05
C ASP A 67 -3.95 -10.74 -9.26
N ALA A 68 -4.08 -11.01 -7.97
CA ALA A 68 -4.96 -10.23 -7.11
C ALA A 68 -4.47 -8.78 -7.02
N TRP A 69 -3.16 -8.60 -6.97
CA TRP A 69 -2.57 -7.27 -6.91
C TRP A 69 -2.83 -6.48 -8.19
N GLU A 70 -2.65 -7.11 -9.35
CA GLU A 70 -2.90 -6.47 -10.64
C GLU A 70 -4.36 -6.04 -10.77
N ALA A 71 -5.29 -6.91 -10.38
CA ALA A 71 -6.71 -6.60 -10.42
C ALA A 71 -7.04 -5.43 -9.47
N TYR A 72 -6.45 -5.44 -8.30
CA TYR A 72 -6.65 -4.37 -7.33
C TYR A 72 -6.13 -3.03 -7.86
N VAL A 73 -4.94 -3.04 -8.42
CA VAL A 73 -4.33 -1.84 -8.96
C VAL A 73 -5.18 -1.27 -10.09
N ASP A 74 -5.67 -2.12 -10.98
CA ASP A 74 -6.54 -1.68 -12.07
C ASP A 74 -7.82 -1.04 -11.55
N GLN A 75 -8.42 -1.62 -10.50
CA GLN A 75 -9.62 -1.06 -9.90
C GLN A 75 -9.37 0.31 -9.28
N VAL A 76 -8.26 0.47 -8.58
CA VAL A 76 -7.91 1.74 -7.97
C VAL A 76 -7.68 2.80 -9.04
N ILE A 77 -6.95 2.45 -10.09
CA ILE A 77 -6.69 3.37 -11.19
C ILE A 77 -7.98 3.77 -11.89
N ARG A 78 -8.88 2.80 -12.13
CA ARG A 78 -10.16 3.09 -12.79
C ARG A 78 -11.04 4.01 -11.95
N LYS A 79 -11.15 3.75 -10.66
CA LYS A 79 -11.94 4.60 -9.77
C LYS A 79 -11.43 6.03 -9.76
N VAL A 80 -10.13 6.19 -9.75
CA VAL A 80 -9.51 7.50 -9.72
C VAL A 80 -9.70 8.20 -11.07
N THR A 81 -9.68 7.46 -12.18
CA THR A 81 -9.86 8.03 -13.52
C THR A 81 -11.33 8.36 -13.80
N GLU A 82 -12.26 7.58 -13.25
CA GLU A 82 -13.70 7.79 -13.48
C GLU A 82 -14.27 8.96 -12.71
N VAL A 83 -13.61 9.42 -11.68
CA VAL A 83 -14.06 10.54 -10.87
C VAL A 83 -13.81 11.88 -11.55
N ASN A 84 -13.06 11.87 -12.62
CA ASN A 84 -12.81 13.06 -13.42
C ASN A 84 -13.82 13.11 -14.56
#